data_2ee1ca8dca31358e479a5d73fd6e63b1
#
_entry.id   2ee1ca8dca31358e479a5d73fd6e63b1
#
_cell.length_a   1.000
_cell.length_b   1.000
_cell.length_c   1.000
_cell.angle_alpha   90.00
_cell.angle_beta   90.00
_cell.angle_gamma   90.00
#
_symmetry.space_group_name_H-M   'P 1'
#
loop_
_entity.id
_entity.type
_entity.pdbx_description
1 polymer ?
#
loop_
_entity_poly.entity_id
_entity_poly.type
_entity_poly.pdbx_seq_one_letter_code
_entity_poly.pdbx_strand_id
1 'polypeptide(L)'
;MANFFQNLFKKLSANKGLDLFNSSFQEVAIPVEFSDGYSLIISRVLPYFNLLNESNKQKFLKRVYNFRKSKSFHFQGLYQQEEIMILISAASIQLSFGLKNYLLPFFREVYILSDAYQALEAKELYIGHVSPTGIYISWKYFVQGFADYNDGMNVGLHEMAHALYHESFSKETGIDWDFRKDFEKLPAVFGPIMTQVIVQKKSYLRGYAFTNFQEFWAVSVEYFFENSQGLKDNLPQLYTILCDTLNQDPLRPNEFPAVI
;
A
#
# COMPACT_ATOMS: atom_id res chain seq x y z
N MET A 1 -3.21 -19.13 9.34
CA MET A 1 -2.54 -18.61 8.12
C MET A 1 -1.49 -17.55 8.45
N ALA A 2 -1.77 -16.52 9.27
CA ALA A 2 -0.78 -15.49 9.62
C ALA A 2 0.56 -16.03 10.12
N ASN A 3 0.57 -17.06 10.97
CA ASN A 3 1.80 -17.70 11.47
C ASN A 3 2.61 -18.45 10.40
N PHE A 4 1.96 -18.95 9.35
CA PHE A 4 2.64 -19.65 8.27
C PHE A 4 3.42 -18.66 7.39
N PHE A 5 2.79 -17.57 6.99
CA PHE A 5 3.44 -16.52 6.20
C PHE A 5 4.54 -15.80 6.97
N GLN A 6 4.33 -15.49 8.26
CA GLN A 6 5.39 -14.93 9.12
C GLN A 6 6.61 -15.86 9.24
N ASN A 7 6.39 -17.18 9.36
CA ASN A 7 7.48 -18.15 9.41
C ASN A 7 8.14 -18.35 8.03
N LEU A 8 7.37 -18.26 6.94
CA LEU A 8 7.90 -18.31 5.59
C LEU A 8 8.73 -17.07 5.26
N PHE A 9 8.26 -15.87 5.64
CA PHE A 9 9.04 -14.63 5.55
C PHE A 9 10.35 -14.74 6.33
N LYS A 10 10.33 -15.26 7.56
CA LYS A 10 11.55 -15.47 8.35
C LYS A 10 12.52 -16.47 7.73
N LYS A 11 12.03 -17.54 7.09
CA LYS A 11 12.89 -18.56 6.47
C LYS A 11 13.49 -18.11 5.14
N LEU A 12 12.74 -17.37 4.32
CA LEU A 12 13.19 -16.94 2.99
C LEU A 12 14.06 -15.67 3.09
N SER A 13 13.80 -14.80 4.06
CA SER A 13 14.69 -13.66 4.35
C SER A 13 16.07 -14.13 4.83
N ALA A 14 16.16 -15.23 5.55
CA ALA A 14 17.44 -15.79 5.99
C ALA A 14 18.31 -16.38 4.84
N ASN A 15 17.71 -16.65 3.66
CA ASN A 15 18.37 -17.29 2.51
C ASN A 15 18.69 -16.34 1.34
N LYS A 16 18.23 -15.09 1.36
CA LYS A 16 18.65 -14.09 0.37
C LYS A 16 19.99 -13.50 0.81
N GLY A 17 21.09 -13.99 0.23
CA GLY A 17 22.42 -13.49 0.51
C GLY A 17 22.56 -11.97 0.35
N LEU A 18 23.32 -11.36 1.23
CA LEU A 18 23.55 -9.91 1.39
C LEU A 18 24.04 -9.15 0.14
N ASP A 19 24.41 -9.82 -0.95
CA ASP A 19 25.10 -9.21 -2.08
C ASP A 19 24.20 -8.58 -3.17
N LEU A 20 22.88 -8.75 -3.08
CA LEU A 20 21.96 -8.25 -4.10
C LEU A 20 21.40 -6.83 -3.82
N PHE A 21 21.63 -6.29 -2.64
CA PHE A 21 21.02 -5.01 -2.19
C PHE A 21 21.87 -3.76 -2.41
N ASN A 22 23.10 -3.90 -2.87
CA ASN A 22 24.05 -2.77 -3.01
C ASN A 22 24.06 -2.11 -4.41
N SER A 23 23.14 -2.45 -5.30
CA SER A 23 22.89 -1.57 -6.46
C SER A 23 21.95 -0.45 -6.02
N SER A 24 22.50 0.66 -5.56
CA SER A 24 21.76 1.87 -5.22
C SER A 24 20.89 2.26 -6.43
N PHE A 25 19.56 1.99 -6.33
CA PHE A 25 18.62 2.54 -7.31
C PHE A 25 18.71 4.06 -7.19
N GLN A 26 19.24 4.70 -8.23
CA GLN A 26 19.28 6.16 -8.28
C GLN A 26 17.94 6.68 -8.80
N GLU A 27 17.28 7.50 -7.99
CA GLU A 27 16.11 8.24 -8.44
C GLU A 27 16.47 9.12 -9.65
N VAL A 28 15.67 9.00 -10.70
CA VAL A 28 15.79 9.84 -11.88
C VAL A 28 14.60 10.78 -12.02
N ALA A 29 14.79 11.91 -12.68
CA ALA A 29 13.68 12.75 -13.09
C ALA A 29 12.80 11.99 -14.08
N ILE A 30 11.48 12.19 -14.02
CA ILE A 30 10.60 11.69 -15.08
C ILE A 30 10.90 12.48 -16.35
N PRO A 31 11.19 11.81 -17.50
CA PRO A 31 11.36 12.51 -18.77
C PRO A 31 10.06 13.23 -19.16
N VAL A 32 10.20 14.42 -19.76
CA VAL A 32 9.05 15.28 -20.10
C VAL A 32 8.02 14.55 -20.96
N GLU A 33 8.47 13.74 -21.90
CA GLU A 33 7.63 12.95 -22.81
C GLU A 33 6.74 11.92 -22.10
N PHE A 34 7.09 11.51 -20.87
CA PHE A 34 6.27 10.57 -20.07
C PHE A 34 5.37 11.28 -19.06
N SER A 35 5.72 12.50 -18.62
CA SER A 35 5.03 13.22 -17.57
C SER A 35 3.53 13.42 -17.87
N ASP A 36 3.22 13.90 -19.07
CA ASP A 36 1.84 14.17 -19.49
C ASP A 36 1.02 12.88 -19.62
N GLY A 37 1.63 11.82 -20.19
CA GLY A 37 0.99 10.52 -20.31
C GLY A 37 0.67 9.89 -18.95
N TYR A 38 1.61 9.92 -18.01
CA TYR A 38 1.41 9.46 -16.64
C TYR A 38 0.33 10.27 -15.92
N SER A 39 0.39 11.60 -16.04
CA SER A 39 -0.60 12.50 -15.45
C SER A 39 -2.01 12.18 -15.96
N LEU A 40 -2.16 12.00 -17.28
CA LEU A 40 -3.43 11.68 -17.91
C LEU A 40 -4.01 10.34 -17.42
N ILE A 41 -3.18 9.30 -17.32
CA ILE A 41 -3.59 7.97 -16.86
C ILE A 41 -4.01 8.03 -15.39
N ILE A 42 -3.17 8.61 -14.54
CA ILE A 42 -3.39 8.63 -13.09
C ILE A 42 -4.61 9.48 -12.72
N SER A 43 -4.77 10.66 -13.34
CA SER A 43 -5.86 11.59 -13.05
C SER A 43 -7.27 11.01 -13.32
N ARG A 44 -7.37 10.03 -14.22
CA ARG A 44 -8.64 9.36 -14.55
C ARG A 44 -9.08 8.37 -13.48
N VAL A 45 -8.15 7.85 -12.68
CA VAL A 45 -8.38 6.71 -11.80
C VAL A 45 -8.20 7.07 -10.33
N LEU A 46 -7.24 7.94 -9.99
CA LEU A 46 -6.90 8.28 -8.61
C LEU A 46 -7.42 9.68 -8.21
N PRO A 47 -8.56 9.81 -7.51
CA PRO A 47 -9.04 11.09 -6.99
C PRO A 47 -8.02 11.80 -6.11
N TYR A 48 -7.26 11.06 -5.29
CA TYR A 48 -6.19 11.59 -4.46
C TYR A 48 -5.19 12.43 -5.26
N PHE A 49 -4.74 11.95 -6.43
CA PHE A 49 -3.81 12.69 -7.29
C PHE A 49 -4.39 14.03 -7.75
N ASN A 50 -5.70 14.08 -8.02
CA ASN A 50 -6.37 15.28 -8.50
C ASN A 50 -6.45 16.38 -7.43
N LEU A 51 -6.40 16.01 -6.14
CA LEU A 51 -6.40 16.94 -5.01
C LEU A 51 -5.02 17.57 -4.74
N LEU A 52 -3.94 17.02 -5.31
CA LEU A 52 -2.59 17.54 -5.13
C LEU A 52 -2.40 18.86 -5.88
N ASN A 53 -1.64 19.79 -5.28
CA ASN A 53 -1.15 20.97 -6.00
C ASN A 53 -0.08 20.59 -7.03
N GLU A 54 0.28 21.51 -7.90
CA GLU A 54 1.18 21.22 -9.03
C GLU A 54 2.55 20.69 -8.59
N SER A 55 3.15 21.27 -7.55
CA SER A 55 4.44 20.79 -7.02
C SER A 55 4.35 19.34 -6.51
N ASN A 56 3.27 19.01 -5.79
CA ASN A 56 3.04 17.65 -5.29
C ASN A 56 2.67 16.67 -6.42
N LYS A 57 1.97 17.11 -7.47
CA LYS A 57 1.75 16.29 -8.66
C LYS A 57 3.07 15.92 -9.34
N GLN A 58 3.97 16.88 -9.52
CA GLN A 58 5.28 16.61 -10.12
C GLN A 58 6.11 15.64 -9.25
N LYS A 59 6.11 15.83 -7.92
CA LYS A 59 6.74 14.89 -6.98
C LYS A 59 6.13 13.49 -7.08
N PHE A 60 4.79 13.41 -7.15
CA PHE A 60 4.05 12.16 -7.26
C PHE A 60 4.42 11.42 -8.56
N LEU A 61 4.36 12.10 -9.70
CA LEU A 61 4.71 11.54 -11.01
C LEU A 61 6.16 11.02 -11.04
N LYS A 62 7.11 11.82 -10.51
CA LYS A 62 8.50 11.37 -10.40
C LYS A 62 8.61 10.08 -9.58
N ARG A 63 7.92 9.98 -8.45
CA ARG A 63 7.94 8.79 -7.59
C ARG A 63 7.28 7.58 -8.27
N VAL A 64 6.15 7.76 -8.95
CA VAL A 64 5.49 6.69 -9.72
C VAL A 64 6.43 6.17 -10.80
N TYR A 65 7.08 7.05 -11.55
CA TYR A 65 8.06 6.66 -12.59
C TYR A 65 9.20 5.84 -12.00
N ASN A 66 9.77 6.29 -10.89
CA ASN A 66 10.88 5.58 -10.24
C ASN A 66 10.45 4.23 -9.65
N PHE A 67 9.28 4.17 -8.99
CA PHE A 67 8.73 2.92 -8.49
C PHE A 67 8.50 1.93 -9.63
N ARG A 68 7.80 2.36 -10.70
CA ARG A 68 7.55 1.54 -11.88
C ARG A 68 8.87 0.98 -12.48
N LYS A 69 9.94 1.79 -12.57
CA LYS A 69 11.26 1.35 -13.07
C LYS A 69 12.00 0.40 -12.13
N SER A 70 11.72 0.46 -10.84
CA SER A 70 12.36 -0.40 -9.83
C SER A 70 11.74 -1.79 -9.72
N LYS A 71 10.64 -2.06 -10.43
CA LYS A 71 9.88 -3.32 -10.35
C LYS A 71 9.91 -4.11 -11.64
N SER A 72 9.89 -5.44 -11.50
CA SER A 72 9.60 -6.41 -12.56
C SER A 72 8.12 -6.77 -12.51
N PHE A 73 7.39 -6.48 -13.58
CA PHE A 73 5.96 -6.76 -13.67
C PHE A 73 5.71 -8.01 -14.51
N HIS A 74 4.94 -8.95 -13.94
CA HIS A 74 4.57 -10.23 -14.56
C HIS A 74 3.08 -10.29 -14.77
N PHE A 75 2.65 -10.58 -15.98
CA PHE A 75 1.25 -10.61 -16.37
C PHE A 75 0.77 -12.05 -16.58
N GLN A 76 -0.35 -12.40 -15.97
CA GLN A 76 -0.97 -13.72 -16.10
C GLN A 76 -2.45 -13.59 -16.47
N GLY A 77 -2.80 -14.11 -17.63
CA GLY A 77 -4.17 -14.04 -18.16
C GLY A 77 -4.56 -12.69 -18.75
N LEU A 78 -3.60 -11.77 -18.94
CA LEU A 78 -3.78 -10.49 -19.62
C LEU A 78 -2.48 -10.08 -20.32
N TYR A 79 -2.62 -9.21 -21.32
CA TYR A 79 -1.46 -8.65 -22.02
C TYR A 79 -0.78 -7.59 -21.16
N GLN A 80 0.53 -7.49 -21.28
CA GLN A 80 1.30 -6.44 -20.64
C GLN A 80 0.89 -5.07 -21.20
N GLN A 81 0.53 -4.16 -20.29
CA GLN A 81 0.13 -2.79 -20.62
C GLN A 81 0.83 -1.81 -19.67
N GLU A 82 1.42 -0.76 -20.22
CA GLU A 82 2.11 0.27 -19.43
C GLU A 82 1.14 0.97 -18.45
N GLU A 83 -0.10 1.22 -18.88
CA GLU A 83 -1.14 1.81 -18.05
C GLU A 83 -1.37 1.05 -16.74
N ILE A 84 -1.43 -0.29 -16.79
CA ILE A 84 -1.59 -1.14 -15.62
C ILE A 84 -0.41 -0.96 -14.66
N MET A 85 0.82 -0.97 -15.18
CA MET A 85 2.02 -0.78 -14.37
C MET A 85 2.08 0.60 -13.74
N ILE A 86 1.66 1.65 -14.44
CA ILE A 86 1.56 3.02 -13.93
C ILE A 86 0.54 3.08 -12.80
N LEU A 87 -0.66 2.52 -12.96
CA LEU A 87 -1.73 2.60 -11.96
C LEU A 87 -1.40 1.83 -10.68
N ILE A 88 -0.82 0.63 -10.80
CA ILE A 88 -0.35 -0.14 -9.63
C ILE A 88 0.77 0.62 -8.91
N SER A 89 1.70 1.22 -9.66
CA SER A 89 2.76 2.07 -9.08
C SER A 89 2.17 3.30 -8.39
N ALA A 90 1.12 3.91 -8.97
CA ALA A 90 0.44 5.07 -8.39
C ALA A 90 -0.27 4.73 -7.07
N ALA A 91 -0.89 3.56 -6.94
CA ALA A 91 -1.46 3.09 -5.67
C ALA A 91 -0.38 2.94 -4.58
N SER A 92 0.78 2.39 -4.91
CA SER A 92 1.92 2.31 -3.99
C SER A 92 2.41 3.70 -3.55
N ILE A 93 2.50 4.64 -4.50
CA ILE A 93 2.94 6.01 -4.19
C ILE A 93 1.86 6.78 -3.42
N GLN A 94 0.57 6.58 -3.69
CA GLN A 94 -0.49 7.17 -2.87
C GLN A 94 -0.31 6.81 -1.40
N LEU A 95 -0.08 5.54 -1.09
CA LEU A 95 0.17 5.05 0.26
C LEU A 95 1.43 5.68 0.88
N SER A 96 2.53 5.71 0.14
CA SER A 96 3.85 6.08 0.65
C SER A 96 4.27 7.52 0.32
N PHE A 97 3.34 8.38 -0.13
CA PHE A 97 3.68 9.71 -0.65
C PHE A 97 4.34 10.64 0.39
N GLY A 98 3.98 10.51 1.66
CA GLY A 98 4.58 11.24 2.77
C GLY A 98 5.92 10.66 3.26
N LEU A 99 6.24 9.42 2.91
CA LEU A 99 7.42 8.70 3.42
C LEU A 99 8.67 8.99 2.60
N LYS A 100 9.84 8.84 3.27
CA LYS A 100 11.16 8.88 2.58
C LYS A 100 11.38 7.59 1.80
N ASN A 101 11.12 6.45 2.43
CA ASN A 101 11.31 5.12 1.87
C ASN A 101 10.00 4.67 1.17
N TYR A 102 9.92 4.85 -0.15
CA TYR A 102 8.71 4.58 -0.92
C TYR A 102 8.89 3.49 -2.00
N LEU A 103 10.14 3.06 -2.25
CA LEU A 103 10.43 2.14 -3.35
C LEU A 103 10.15 0.68 -3.04
N LEU A 104 10.00 0.30 -1.77
CA LEU A 104 9.79 -1.08 -1.31
C LEU A 104 10.83 -2.05 -1.95
N PRO A 105 12.14 -1.88 -1.70
CA PRO A 105 13.19 -2.62 -2.40
C PRO A 105 13.19 -4.13 -2.13
N PHE A 106 12.59 -4.60 -1.03
CA PHE A 106 12.40 -6.03 -0.77
C PHE A 106 11.48 -6.67 -1.82
N PHE A 107 10.44 -5.95 -2.26
CA PHE A 107 9.46 -6.43 -3.22
C PHE A 107 9.81 -5.96 -4.63
N ARG A 108 10.66 -6.72 -5.33
CA ARG A 108 11.02 -6.43 -6.73
C ARG A 108 9.99 -6.92 -7.73
N GLU A 109 9.34 -8.03 -7.42
CA GLU A 109 8.42 -8.73 -8.32
C GLU A 109 6.97 -8.33 -8.03
N VAL A 110 6.24 -7.92 -9.06
CA VAL A 110 4.81 -7.60 -9.01
C VAL A 110 4.08 -8.48 -10.02
N TYR A 111 3.18 -9.31 -9.53
CA TYR A 111 2.40 -10.26 -10.34
C TYR A 111 0.98 -9.72 -10.52
N ILE A 112 0.57 -9.59 -11.77
CA ILE A 112 -0.74 -9.06 -12.16
C ILE A 112 -1.54 -10.18 -12.79
N LEU A 113 -2.63 -10.55 -12.15
CA LEU A 113 -3.52 -11.62 -12.58
C LEU A 113 -4.83 -11.02 -13.10
N SER A 114 -5.43 -11.63 -14.13
CA SER A 114 -6.65 -11.08 -14.74
C SER A 114 -7.86 -11.08 -13.81
N ASP A 115 -8.01 -12.11 -12.96
CA ASP A 115 -9.14 -12.30 -12.02
C ASP A 115 -8.64 -12.89 -10.70
N ALA A 116 -9.56 -13.21 -9.79
CA ALA A 116 -9.26 -13.98 -8.59
C ALA A 116 -8.56 -15.30 -8.95
N TYR A 117 -7.66 -15.73 -8.10
CA TYR A 117 -6.79 -16.87 -8.39
C TYR A 117 -6.59 -17.74 -7.14
N GLN A 118 -6.22 -18.98 -7.36
CA GLN A 118 -5.84 -19.89 -6.30
C GLN A 118 -4.32 -19.87 -6.11
N ALA A 119 -3.86 -19.45 -4.92
CA ALA A 119 -2.45 -19.59 -4.57
C ALA A 119 -2.11 -21.06 -4.31
N LEU A 120 -0.84 -21.43 -4.53
CA LEU A 120 -0.36 -22.79 -4.25
C LEU A 120 -0.69 -23.17 -2.79
N GLU A 121 -1.31 -24.36 -2.62
CA GLU A 121 -1.72 -24.93 -1.34
C GLU A 121 -2.89 -24.21 -0.63
N ALA A 122 -3.46 -23.15 -1.21
CA ALA A 122 -4.64 -22.48 -0.65
C ALA A 122 -5.95 -23.15 -1.15
N LYS A 123 -6.94 -23.22 -0.26
CA LYS A 123 -8.29 -23.71 -0.61
C LYS A 123 -9.19 -22.58 -1.12
N GLU A 124 -8.87 -21.35 -0.74
CA GLU A 124 -9.65 -20.16 -1.04
C GLU A 124 -9.06 -19.39 -2.21
N LEU A 125 -9.91 -18.63 -2.91
CA LEU A 125 -9.50 -17.71 -3.95
C LEU A 125 -8.97 -16.41 -3.33
N TYR A 126 -7.88 -15.91 -3.88
CA TYR A 126 -7.29 -14.64 -3.54
C TYR A 126 -7.61 -13.59 -4.61
N ILE A 127 -7.82 -12.36 -4.20
CA ILE A 127 -7.91 -11.19 -5.07
C ILE A 127 -6.63 -10.35 -5.04
N GLY A 128 -5.79 -10.61 -4.02
CA GLY A 128 -4.44 -10.10 -3.84
C GLY A 128 -3.75 -10.83 -2.70
N HIS A 129 -2.45 -10.81 -2.64
CA HIS A 129 -1.65 -11.18 -1.47
C HIS A 129 -0.21 -10.71 -1.60
N VAL A 130 0.45 -10.57 -0.47
CA VAL A 130 1.89 -10.29 -0.40
C VAL A 130 2.62 -11.49 0.17
N SER A 131 3.70 -11.89 -0.50
CA SER A 131 4.55 -12.99 -0.06
C SER A 131 6.02 -12.61 -0.26
N PRO A 132 6.98 -13.37 0.27
CA PRO A 132 8.41 -13.12 0.01
C PRO A 132 8.79 -13.17 -1.48
N THR A 133 7.97 -13.77 -2.32
CA THR A 133 8.22 -13.86 -3.76
C THR A 133 7.72 -12.63 -4.52
N GLY A 134 6.86 -11.81 -3.93
CA GLY A 134 6.37 -10.58 -4.56
C GLY A 134 5.00 -10.13 -4.07
N ILE A 135 4.50 -9.10 -4.75
CA ILE A 135 3.15 -8.55 -4.58
C ILE A 135 2.27 -9.09 -5.69
N TYR A 136 1.13 -9.68 -5.33
CA TYR A 136 0.18 -10.30 -6.26
C TYR A 136 -1.13 -9.52 -6.23
N ILE A 137 -1.61 -9.08 -7.39
CA ILE A 137 -2.81 -8.24 -7.51
C ILE A 137 -3.70 -8.76 -8.65
N SER A 138 -4.97 -8.99 -8.35
CA SER A 138 -5.99 -9.18 -9.38
C SER A 138 -6.34 -7.83 -10.02
N TRP A 139 -6.12 -7.72 -11.34
CA TRP A 139 -6.43 -6.49 -12.07
C TRP A 139 -7.92 -6.15 -12.05
N LYS A 140 -8.77 -7.15 -12.16
CA LYS A 140 -10.23 -6.97 -12.09
C LYS A 140 -10.65 -6.29 -10.78
N TYR A 141 -10.16 -6.79 -9.66
CA TYR A 141 -10.50 -6.25 -8.34
C TYR A 141 -9.76 -4.93 -8.05
N PHE A 142 -8.58 -4.73 -8.63
CA PHE A 142 -7.90 -3.43 -8.58
C PHE A 142 -8.75 -2.35 -9.23
N VAL A 143 -9.26 -2.59 -10.46
CA VAL A 143 -10.14 -1.64 -11.16
C VAL A 143 -11.44 -1.41 -10.40
N GLN A 144 -12.03 -2.45 -9.83
CA GLN A 144 -13.25 -2.32 -9.02
C GLN A 144 -13.03 -1.44 -7.78
N GLY A 145 -11.92 -1.61 -7.06
CA GLY A 145 -11.60 -0.80 -5.89
C GLY A 145 -11.41 0.69 -6.19
N PHE A 146 -10.93 1.05 -7.37
CA PHE A 146 -10.83 2.45 -7.77
C PHE A 146 -12.11 2.99 -8.45
N ALA A 147 -13.06 2.13 -8.82
CA ALA A 147 -14.32 2.55 -9.42
C ALA A 147 -15.32 3.11 -8.39
N ASP A 148 -15.31 2.58 -7.15
CA ASP A 148 -16.06 3.12 -6.01
C ASP A 148 -15.11 3.57 -4.90
N TYR A 149 -14.66 4.80 -4.98
CA TYR A 149 -13.63 5.37 -4.09
C TYR A 149 -14.17 5.76 -2.69
N ASN A 150 -15.34 5.25 -2.29
CA ASN A 150 -15.95 5.59 -1.00
C ASN A 150 -16.38 4.37 -0.18
N ASP A 151 -16.18 3.16 -0.69
CA ASP A 151 -16.67 1.94 -0.04
C ASP A 151 -15.67 1.33 0.96
N GLY A 152 -14.43 1.82 1.00
CA GLY A 152 -13.35 1.30 1.85
C GLY A 152 -12.87 -0.09 1.42
N MET A 153 -12.95 -0.41 0.12
CA MET A 153 -12.55 -1.69 -0.45
C MET A 153 -11.63 -1.52 -1.66
N ASN A 154 -10.35 -1.39 -1.42
CA ASN A 154 -9.35 -1.17 -2.46
C ASN A 154 -8.20 -2.18 -2.35
N VAL A 155 -8.23 -3.22 -3.18
CA VAL A 155 -7.19 -4.26 -3.17
C VAL A 155 -5.80 -3.68 -3.48
N GLY A 156 -5.70 -2.64 -4.29
CA GLY A 156 -4.43 -1.99 -4.59
C GLY A 156 -3.80 -1.36 -3.35
N LEU A 157 -4.56 -0.57 -2.60
CA LEU A 157 -4.12 0.03 -1.33
C LEU A 157 -3.88 -1.05 -0.27
N HIS A 158 -4.74 -2.06 -0.20
CA HIS A 158 -4.67 -3.17 0.75
C HIS A 158 -3.34 -3.93 0.64
N GLU A 159 -3.02 -4.42 -0.55
CA GLU A 159 -1.79 -5.19 -0.76
C GLU A 159 -0.53 -4.32 -0.62
N MET A 160 -0.59 -3.06 -1.05
CA MET A 160 0.52 -2.15 -0.82
C MET A 160 0.72 -1.82 0.67
N ALA A 161 -0.35 -1.80 1.48
CA ALA A 161 -0.24 -1.65 2.93
C ALA A 161 0.47 -2.86 3.57
N HIS A 162 0.14 -4.09 3.16
CA HIS A 162 0.89 -5.27 3.59
C HIS A 162 2.36 -5.22 3.16
N ALA A 163 2.62 -4.82 1.91
CA ALA A 163 3.99 -4.69 1.41
C ALA A 163 4.78 -3.64 2.20
N LEU A 164 4.20 -2.47 2.47
CA LEU A 164 4.83 -1.41 3.26
C LEU A 164 5.14 -1.88 4.69
N TYR A 165 4.20 -2.57 5.33
CA TYR A 165 4.42 -3.16 6.65
C TYR A 165 5.64 -4.09 6.65
N HIS A 166 5.68 -5.06 5.73
CA HIS A 166 6.78 -6.01 5.65
C HIS A 166 8.11 -5.34 5.31
N GLU A 167 8.12 -4.38 4.39
CA GLU A 167 9.32 -3.60 4.03
C GLU A 167 9.87 -2.84 5.24
N SER A 168 9.00 -2.12 5.96
CA SER A 168 9.41 -1.25 7.07
C SER A 168 9.96 -2.01 8.28
N PHE A 169 9.65 -3.30 8.40
CA PHE A 169 10.19 -4.18 9.46
C PHE A 169 11.26 -5.15 8.94
N SER A 170 11.63 -5.07 7.66
CA SER A 170 12.66 -5.94 7.08
C SER A 170 14.05 -5.57 7.59
N LYS A 171 14.78 -6.58 8.07
CA LYS A 171 16.20 -6.42 8.43
C LYS A 171 17.11 -6.40 7.20
N GLU A 172 16.63 -6.87 6.05
CA GLU A 172 17.41 -6.98 4.82
C GLU A 172 17.54 -5.64 4.11
N THR A 173 16.45 -4.85 4.08
CA THR A 173 16.42 -3.55 3.43
C THR A 173 16.63 -2.38 4.38
N GLY A 174 16.72 -2.68 5.68
CA GLY A 174 16.83 -1.73 6.76
C GLY A 174 15.48 -1.39 7.37
N ILE A 175 15.47 -1.25 8.69
CA ILE A 175 14.24 -0.90 9.43
C ILE A 175 13.96 0.59 9.21
N ASP A 176 12.75 0.91 8.77
CA ASP A 176 12.26 2.30 8.74
C ASP A 176 11.81 2.70 10.14
N TRP A 177 12.71 3.35 10.89
CA TRP A 177 12.45 3.76 12.27
C TRP A 177 11.42 4.87 12.38
N ASP A 178 11.32 5.76 11.39
CA ASP A 178 10.34 6.85 11.37
C ASP A 178 8.92 6.26 11.23
N PHE A 179 8.72 5.35 10.28
CA PHE A 179 7.45 4.64 10.11
C PHE A 179 7.12 3.80 11.37
N ARG A 180 8.08 3.01 11.83
CA ARG A 180 7.89 2.07 12.92
C ARG A 180 7.47 2.73 14.23
N LYS A 181 8.08 3.87 14.59
CA LYS A 181 7.79 4.64 15.80
C LYS A 181 6.30 4.96 15.94
N ASP A 182 5.67 5.35 14.84
CA ASP A 182 4.27 5.75 14.84
C ASP A 182 3.35 4.54 14.62
N PHE A 183 3.75 3.58 13.79
CA PHE A 183 3.03 2.32 13.59
C PHE A 183 2.87 1.52 14.91
N GLU A 184 3.86 1.51 15.79
CA GLU A 184 3.83 0.82 17.08
C GLU A 184 2.78 1.40 18.06
N LYS A 185 2.16 2.53 17.74
CA LYS A 185 1.00 3.09 18.48
C LYS A 185 -0.34 2.42 18.12
N LEU A 186 -0.43 1.78 16.94
CA LEU A 186 -1.68 1.14 16.46
C LEU A 186 -2.25 0.06 17.39
N PRO A 187 -1.45 -0.82 18.03
CA PRO A 187 -1.99 -1.81 18.98
C PRO A 187 -2.79 -1.18 20.14
N ALA A 188 -2.44 0.03 20.56
CA ALA A 188 -3.15 0.73 21.63
C ALA A 188 -4.58 1.14 21.26
N VAL A 189 -4.89 1.32 19.97
CA VAL A 189 -6.25 1.60 19.48
C VAL A 189 -6.95 0.35 18.99
N PHE A 190 -6.22 -0.63 18.48
CA PHE A 190 -6.78 -1.90 17.99
C PHE A 190 -7.53 -2.67 19.09
N GLY A 191 -6.92 -2.83 20.26
CA GLY A 191 -7.53 -3.55 21.39
C GLY A 191 -8.88 -2.98 21.84
N PRO A 192 -8.99 -1.67 22.13
CA PRO A 192 -10.27 -1.02 22.43
C PRO A 192 -11.32 -1.16 21.33
N ILE A 193 -10.96 -0.99 20.06
CA ILE A 193 -11.87 -1.14 18.93
C ILE A 193 -12.37 -2.59 18.84
N MET A 194 -11.49 -3.59 18.97
CA MET A 194 -11.87 -5.00 19.01
C MET A 194 -12.84 -5.31 20.14
N THR A 195 -12.58 -4.77 21.34
CA THR A 195 -13.46 -4.95 22.49
C THR A 195 -14.84 -4.36 22.21
N GLN A 196 -14.91 -3.16 21.63
CA GLN A 196 -16.16 -2.53 21.24
C GLN A 196 -16.94 -3.37 20.22
N VAL A 197 -16.26 -3.91 19.21
CA VAL A 197 -16.88 -4.79 18.21
C VAL A 197 -17.47 -6.05 18.83
N ILE A 198 -16.74 -6.70 19.74
CA ILE A 198 -17.20 -7.90 20.44
C ILE A 198 -18.44 -7.61 21.28
N VAL A 199 -18.43 -6.51 22.04
CA VAL A 199 -19.52 -6.15 22.97
C VAL A 199 -20.73 -5.60 22.23
N GLN A 200 -20.53 -4.68 21.29
CA GLN A 200 -21.64 -3.96 20.63
C GLN A 200 -22.10 -4.63 19.33
N LYS A 201 -21.33 -5.60 18.81
CA LYS A 201 -21.55 -6.23 17.49
C LYS A 201 -21.68 -5.22 16.35
N LYS A 202 -21.02 -4.07 16.49
CA LYS A 202 -20.98 -2.97 15.52
C LYS A 202 -19.56 -2.48 15.36
N SER A 203 -19.19 -2.19 14.13
CA SER A 203 -17.91 -1.57 13.79
C SER A 203 -18.11 -0.56 12.67
N TYR A 204 -17.30 0.48 12.68
CA TYR A 204 -17.18 1.38 11.54
C TYR A 204 -16.38 0.71 10.41
N LEU A 205 -15.30 0.01 10.73
CA LEU A 205 -14.55 -0.77 9.76
C LEU A 205 -15.29 -2.08 9.43
N ARG A 206 -15.12 -2.56 8.19
CA ARG A 206 -15.67 -3.85 7.78
C ARG A 206 -15.11 -5.00 8.61
N GLY A 207 -15.90 -6.08 8.75
CA GLY A 207 -15.57 -7.22 9.62
C GLY A 207 -14.21 -7.87 9.34
N TYR A 208 -13.74 -7.82 8.11
CA TYR A 208 -12.45 -8.37 7.69
C TYR A 208 -11.26 -7.73 8.44
N ALA A 209 -11.35 -6.46 8.82
CA ALA A 209 -10.35 -5.77 9.66
C ALA A 209 -10.02 -6.48 10.97
N PHE A 210 -10.93 -7.31 11.46
CA PHE A 210 -10.80 -7.98 12.77
C PHE A 210 -10.34 -9.43 12.69
N THR A 211 -9.94 -9.89 11.51
CA THR A 211 -9.33 -11.21 11.30
C THR A 211 -7.99 -11.33 12.01
N ASN A 212 -7.16 -10.33 11.89
CA ASN A 212 -5.88 -10.18 12.59
C ASN A 212 -5.38 -8.73 12.50
N PHE A 213 -4.27 -8.43 13.18
CA PHE A 213 -3.73 -7.07 13.23
C PHE A 213 -3.21 -6.55 11.87
N GLN A 214 -2.71 -7.41 11.00
CA GLN A 214 -2.23 -6.99 9.68
C GLN A 214 -3.42 -6.60 8.77
N GLU A 215 -4.53 -7.34 8.86
CA GLU A 215 -5.76 -6.98 8.16
C GLU A 215 -6.39 -5.70 8.72
N PHE A 216 -6.32 -5.49 10.04
CA PHE A 216 -6.74 -4.22 10.65
C PHE A 216 -5.95 -3.06 10.07
N TRP A 217 -4.63 -3.17 9.96
CA TRP A 217 -3.78 -2.17 9.33
C TRP A 217 -4.20 -1.92 7.87
N ALA A 218 -4.27 -2.97 7.04
CA ALA A 218 -4.58 -2.83 5.63
C ALA A 218 -5.96 -2.22 5.37
N VAL A 219 -7.00 -2.69 6.08
CA VAL A 219 -8.35 -2.12 6.00
C VAL A 219 -8.38 -0.68 6.50
N SER A 220 -7.65 -0.36 7.57
CA SER A 220 -7.56 1.03 8.06
C SER A 220 -6.96 1.96 7.03
N VAL A 221 -5.97 1.50 6.25
CA VAL A 221 -5.39 2.26 5.13
C VAL A 221 -6.41 2.48 4.02
N GLU A 222 -7.20 1.48 3.66
CA GLU A 222 -8.26 1.65 2.66
C GLU A 222 -9.23 2.77 3.08
N TYR A 223 -9.79 2.69 4.29
CA TYR A 223 -10.69 3.73 4.83
C TYR A 223 -10.02 5.10 4.98
N PHE A 224 -8.73 5.12 5.31
CA PHE A 224 -7.95 6.36 5.44
C PHE A 224 -7.91 7.16 4.14
N PHE A 225 -7.80 6.51 3.00
CA PHE A 225 -7.79 7.19 1.71
C PHE A 225 -9.17 7.35 1.09
N GLU A 226 -10.06 6.38 1.24
CA GLU A 226 -11.34 6.36 0.55
C GLU A 226 -12.49 6.97 1.36
N ASN A 227 -12.42 6.92 2.68
CA ASN A 227 -13.44 7.50 3.56
C ASN A 227 -12.79 8.23 4.74
N SER A 228 -11.88 9.15 4.41
CA SER A 228 -11.04 9.87 5.38
C SER A 228 -11.84 10.62 6.43
N GLN A 229 -12.90 11.34 6.01
CA GLN A 229 -13.74 12.11 6.94
C GLN A 229 -14.52 11.17 7.86
N GLY A 230 -15.13 10.13 7.30
CA GLY A 230 -15.86 9.15 8.09
C GLY A 230 -14.95 8.40 9.08
N LEU A 231 -13.72 8.06 8.69
CA LEU A 231 -12.73 7.46 9.59
C LEU A 231 -12.37 8.42 10.74
N LYS A 232 -12.15 9.69 10.43
CA LYS A 232 -11.84 10.73 11.43
C LYS A 232 -12.98 10.93 12.40
N ASP A 233 -14.22 10.95 11.94
CA ASP A 233 -15.41 11.19 12.78
C ASP A 233 -15.72 10.00 13.69
N ASN A 234 -15.51 8.77 13.21
CA ASN A 234 -15.84 7.56 13.96
C ASN A 234 -14.67 6.98 14.78
N LEU A 235 -13.44 7.12 14.28
CA LEU A 235 -12.22 6.56 14.88
C LEU A 235 -11.08 7.60 14.87
N PRO A 236 -11.24 8.76 15.54
CA PRO A 236 -10.31 9.90 15.45
C PRO A 236 -8.88 9.57 15.89
N GLN A 237 -8.71 8.71 16.89
CA GLN A 237 -7.37 8.29 17.34
C GLN A 237 -6.66 7.44 16.26
N LEU A 238 -7.40 6.52 15.62
CA LEU A 238 -6.86 5.72 14.51
C LEU A 238 -6.48 6.62 13.35
N TYR A 239 -7.34 7.58 12.98
CA TYR A 239 -7.06 8.54 11.92
C TYR A 239 -5.77 9.33 12.18
N THR A 240 -5.59 9.85 13.41
CA THR A 240 -4.38 10.60 13.79
C THR A 240 -3.12 9.74 13.69
N ILE A 241 -3.16 8.50 14.20
CA ILE A 241 -2.02 7.58 14.10
C ILE A 241 -1.68 7.27 12.64
N LEU A 242 -2.68 7.11 11.77
CA LEU A 242 -2.44 6.89 10.35
C LEU A 242 -1.81 8.12 9.68
N CYS A 243 -2.25 9.34 10.03
CA CYS A 243 -1.60 10.57 9.55
C CYS A 243 -0.12 10.61 9.95
N ASP A 244 0.19 10.29 11.20
CA ASP A 244 1.57 10.29 11.71
C ASP A 244 2.39 9.18 11.02
N THR A 245 1.86 7.95 10.97
CA THR A 245 2.54 6.78 10.39
C THR A 245 2.86 6.95 8.92
N LEU A 246 1.92 7.51 8.14
CA LEU A 246 2.08 7.71 6.69
C LEU A 246 2.64 9.10 6.35
N ASN A 247 2.82 9.96 7.36
CA ASN A 247 3.25 11.34 7.21
C ASN A 247 2.46 12.10 6.15
N GLN A 248 1.12 11.94 6.16
CA GLN A 248 0.20 12.62 5.24
C GLN A 248 -1.22 12.68 5.82
N ASP A 249 -2.00 13.65 5.36
CA ASP A 249 -3.40 13.83 5.75
C ASP A 249 -4.26 13.91 4.47
N PRO A 250 -5.05 12.87 4.12
CA PRO A 250 -5.87 12.88 2.90
C PRO A 250 -6.94 13.98 2.88
N LEU A 251 -7.35 14.51 4.03
CA LEU A 251 -8.25 15.67 4.11
C LEU A 251 -7.53 16.98 3.82
N ARG A 252 -6.19 17.00 3.90
CA ARG A 252 -5.32 18.12 3.60
C ARG A 252 -4.09 17.67 2.80
N PRO A 253 -4.29 17.14 1.59
CA PRO A 253 -3.28 16.36 0.87
C PRO A 253 -2.06 17.19 0.40
N ASN A 254 -2.09 18.50 0.61
CA ASN A 254 -0.97 19.40 0.29
C ASN A 254 -0.21 19.90 1.54
N GLU A 255 -0.67 19.52 2.73
CA GLU A 255 -0.03 19.82 4.01
C GLU A 255 0.59 18.53 4.55
N PHE A 256 1.91 18.44 4.52
CA PHE A 256 2.61 17.32 5.17
C PHE A 256 2.90 17.72 6.62
N PRO A 257 2.66 16.81 7.60
CA PRO A 257 3.15 17.05 8.95
C PRO A 257 4.63 17.39 8.90
N ALA A 258 5.04 18.41 9.67
CA ALA A 258 6.44 18.75 9.73
C ALA A 258 7.24 17.55 10.25
N VAL A 259 8.26 17.14 9.52
CA VAL A 259 9.23 16.17 10.02
C VAL A 259 9.96 16.88 11.15
N ILE A 260 9.56 16.58 12.40
CA ILE A 260 10.24 17.06 13.61
C ILE A 260 11.52 16.27 13.80
#